data_a128ba56f7fb55859cfd065eb38af67c
#
_entry.id   a128ba56f7fb55859cfd065eb38af67c
#
_cell.length_a   1.000
_cell.length_b   1.000
_cell.length_c   1.000
_cell.angle_alpha   90.00
_cell.angle_beta   90.00
_cell.angle_gamma   90.00
#
_symmetry.space_group_name_H-M   'P 1'
#
loop_
_entity.id
_entity.type
_entity.pdbx_description
1 polymer ?
#
loop_
_entity_poly.entity_id
_entity_poly.type
_entity_poly.pdbx_seq_one_letter_code
_entity_poly.pdbx_strand_id
1 'polypeptide(L)'
;MEKNPRYVEIDYAKYAPDIPEDQLEAYYGLPKHVQFCNECVMSNQKPNSCYEFEHTIKSIKKTMVIQDDGTCDACHACHNKANGHIDWALREKELRELCDEYRKNDGSYDCLVPGSGGKDSFYAAHILKYKYGMHPLTVTWAPHIYTPWGWDNMQAWIHAGFDNYLCTPNGMTHRLLTRLATENLFHPFQPFILGQKQLAPKMAAKFGIPLVFY
;
A
#
# COMPACT_ATOMS: atom_id res chain seq x y z
N MET A 1 -20.42 -23.61 -16.18
CA MET A 1 -20.32 -22.50 -15.26
C MET A 1 -21.53 -21.61 -15.49
N GLU A 2 -22.43 -21.50 -14.52
CA GLU A 2 -23.53 -20.53 -14.59
C GLU A 2 -22.94 -19.11 -14.56
N LYS A 3 -23.37 -18.28 -15.52
CA LYS A 3 -22.95 -16.86 -15.54
C LYS A 3 -23.45 -16.19 -14.27
N ASN A 4 -22.58 -15.48 -13.56
CA ASN A 4 -22.96 -14.69 -12.40
C ASN A 4 -24.10 -13.74 -12.80
N PRO A 5 -25.30 -13.80 -12.15
CA PRO A 5 -26.46 -12.99 -12.55
C PRO A 5 -26.26 -11.48 -12.37
N ARG A 6 -25.16 -11.07 -11.73
CA ARG A 6 -24.75 -9.66 -11.61
C ARG A 6 -23.79 -9.20 -12.71
N TYR A 7 -23.37 -10.10 -13.61
CA TYR A 7 -22.52 -9.73 -14.71
C TYR A 7 -23.38 -9.16 -15.84
N VAL A 8 -23.28 -7.87 -16.04
CA VAL A 8 -23.87 -7.17 -17.18
C VAL A 8 -22.82 -7.16 -18.28
N GLU A 9 -23.13 -7.76 -19.41
CA GLU A 9 -22.28 -7.69 -20.61
C GLU A 9 -22.32 -6.23 -21.12
N ILE A 10 -21.14 -5.59 -21.11
CA ILE A 10 -21.01 -4.19 -21.54
C ILE A 10 -20.71 -4.20 -23.04
N ASP A 11 -21.55 -3.53 -23.81
CA ASP A 11 -21.25 -3.25 -25.22
C ASP A 11 -20.25 -2.09 -25.29
N TYR A 12 -18.98 -2.43 -25.37
CA TYR A 12 -17.89 -1.45 -25.43
C TYR A 12 -17.94 -0.58 -26.70
N ALA A 13 -18.47 -1.08 -27.80
CA ALA A 13 -18.61 -0.30 -29.04
C ALA A 13 -19.52 0.93 -28.85
N LYS A 14 -20.50 0.83 -27.94
CA LYS A 14 -21.39 1.92 -27.58
C LYS A 14 -20.68 3.03 -26.80
N TYR A 15 -19.64 2.69 -26.05
CA TYR A 15 -18.94 3.62 -25.13
C TYR A 15 -17.53 4.02 -25.64
N ALA A 16 -17.05 3.40 -26.71
CA ALA A 16 -15.78 3.72 -27.34
C ALA A 16 -16.03 4.07 -28.83
N PRO A 17 -16.62 5.26 -29.10
CA PRO A 17 -16.78 5.71 -30.49
C PRO A 17 -15.40 5.84 -31.14
N ASP A 18 -15.30 5.53 -32.43
CA ASP A 18 -14.14 5.83 -33.25
C ASP A 18 -13.92 7.34 -33.27
N ILE A 19 -13.01 7.80 -32.44
CA ILE A 19 -12.59 9.20 -32.38
C ILE A 19 -11.39 9.34 -33.30
N PRO A 20 -11.44 10.25 -34.28
CA PRO A 20 -10.28 10.57 -35.12
C PRO A 20 -9.06 10.93 -34.28
N GLU A 21 -7.87 10.56 -34.74
CA GLU A 21 -6.62 10.74 -33.96
C GLU A 21 -6.35 12.20 -33.60
N ASP A 22 -6.72 13.12 -34.46
CA ASP A 22 -6.59 14.58 -34.24
C ASP A 22 -7.52 15.12 -33.14
N GLN A 23 -8.59 14.37 -32.83
CA GLN A 23 -9.55 14.68 -31.77
C GLN A 23 -9.23 13.98 -30.42
N LEU A 24 -8.22 13.11 -30.40
CA LEU A 24 -7.81 12.47 -29.15
C LEU A 24 -7.19 13.49 -28.22
N GLU A 25 -7.72 13.58 -27.02
CA GLU A 25 -7.20 14.40 -25.95
C GLU A 25 -6.36 13.58 -24.98
N ALA A 26 -5.29 14.17 -24.50
CA ALA A 26 -4.48 13.60 -23.43
C ALA A 26 -4.26 14.64 -22.33
N TYR A 27 -4.53 14.23 -21.09
CA TYR A 27 -4.38 15.06 -19.92
C TYR A 27 -3.09 14.75 -19.19
N TYR A 28 -2.50 15.75 -18.53
CA TYR A 28 -1.31 15.60 -17.68
C TYR A 28 -0.06 15.06 -18.40
N GLY A 29 0.00 15.20 -19.73
CA GLY A 29 1.10 14.67 -20.54
C GLY A 29 1.08 13.16 -20.75
N LEU A 30 -0.07 12.50 -20.52
CA LEU A 30 -0.24 11.09 -20.83
C LEU A 30 -0.17 10.85 -22.35
N PRO A 31 0.27 9.65 -22.81
CA PRO A 31 0.25 9.30 -24.21
C PRO A 31 -1.17 9.31 -24.78
N LYS A 32 -1.34 9.81 -26.01
CA LYS A 32 -2.63 9.79 -26.71
C LYS A 32 -3.07 8.37 -27.07
N HIS A 33 -2.10 7.55 -27.50
CA HIS A 33 -2.35 6.16 -27.88
C HIS A 33 -2.19 5.22 -26.69
N VAL A 34 -3.22 4.45 -26.43
CA VAL A 34 -3.22 3.46 -25.35
C VAL A 34 -2.45 2.23 -25.81
N GLN A 35 -1.46 1.84 -25.04
CA GLN A 35 -0.69 0.61 -25.20
C GLN A 35 -0.80 -0.22 -23.95
N PHE A 36 -1.00 -1.52 -24.12
CA PHE A 36 -1.02 -2.48 -23.02
C PHE A 36 0.24 -3.33 -23.03
N CYS A 37 0.65 -3.73 -21.84
CA CYS A 37 1.72 -4.70 -21.68
C CYS A 37 1.29 -6.07 -22.22
N ASN A 38 2.19 -6.75 -22.96
CA ASN A 38 1.92 -8.08 -23.51
C ASN A 38 1.89 -9.18 -22.44
N GLU A 39 2.44 -8.92 -21.26
CA GLU A 39 2.59 -9.91 -20.18
C GLU A 39 1.59 -9.70 -19.04
N CYS A 40 1.25 -8.45 -18.72
CA CYS A 40 0.31 -8.14 -17.66
C CYS A 40 -0.77 -7.17 -18.13
N VAL A 41 -1.68 -6.75 -17.22
CA VAL A 41 -2.81 -5.88 -17.57
C VAL A 41 -2.50 -4.38 -17.50
N MET A 42 -1.23 -4.00 -17.31
CA MET A 42 -0.84 -2.58 -17.22
C MET A 42 -0.88 -1.91 -18.58
N SER A 43 -1.23 -0.63 -18.59
CA SER A 43 -1.18 0.23 -19.78
C SER A 43 -0.30 1.45 -19.53
N ASN A 44 0.11 2.09 -20.63
CA ASN A 44 0.83 3.36 -20.60
C ASN A 44 -0.02 4.55 -20.08
N GLN A 45 -1.31 4.32 -19.81
CA GLN A 45 -2.20 5.33 -19.25
C GLN A 45 -2.15 5.40 -17.72
N LYS A 46 -1.44 4.48 -17.06
CA LYS A 46 -1.30 4.54 -15.60
C LYS A 46 -0.22 5.56 -15.22
N PRO A 47 -0.59 6.69 -14.61
CA PRO A 47 0.38 7.64 -14.09
C PRO A 47 1.09 7.07 -12.86
N ASN A 48 2.34 7.44 -12.68
CA ASN A 48 3.08 7.16 -11.45
C ASN A 48 2.46 7.96 -10.28
N SER A 49 2.52 7.36 -9.09
CA SER A 49 2.13 8.06 -7.88
C SER A 49 3.11 9.18 -7.58
N CYS A 50 2.61 10.32 -7.13
CA CYS A 50 3.41 11.37 -6.54
C CYS A 50 2.68 11.96 -5.34
N TYR A 51 3.38 12.75 -4.54
CA TYR A 51 2.77 13.37 -3.37
C TYR A 51 1.70 14.37 -3.79
N GLU A 52 0.54 14.36 -3.14
CA GLU A 52 -0.60 15.21 -3.48
C GLU A 52 -0.25 16.70 -3.52
N PHE A 53 0.65 17.14 -2.64
CA PHE A 53 1.08 18.55 -2.54
C PHE A 53 2.01 19.00 -3.66
N GLU A 54 2.58 18.08 -4.42
CA GLU A 54 3.45 18.37 -5.56
C GLU A 54 2.68 18.44 -6.87
N HIS A 55 1.37 18.11 -6.85
CA HIS A 55 0.51 18.13 -8.02
C HIS A 55 -0.14 19.48 -8.25
N THR A 56 -0.03 19.95 -9.50
CA THR A 56 -0.81 21.05 -10.04
C THR A 56 -1.51 20.59 -11.31
N ILE A 57 -2.50 21.33 -11.77
CA ILE A 57 -3.17 21.08 -13.06
C ILE A 57 -2.21 21.06 -14.26
N LYS A 58 -1.04 21.70 -14.12
CA LYS A 58 0.00 21.78 -15.15
C LYS A 58 1.08 20.70 -15.03
N SER A 59 1.01 19.85 -13.99
CA SER A 59 2.01 18.81 -13.75
C SER A 59 1.94 17.74 -14.83
N ILE A 60 3.07 17.46 -15.47
CA ILE A 60 3.24 16.34 -16.40
C ILE A 60 3.51 15.09 -15.55
N LYS A 61 2.70 14.06 -15.71
CA LYS A 61 2.86 12.79 -15.00
C LYS A 61 3.71 11.82 -15.82
N LYS A 62 4.69 11.22 -15.16
CA LYS A 62 5.37 10.05 -15.72
C LYS A 62 4.37 8.87 -15.71
N THR A 63 4.43 8.06 -16.74
CA THR A 63 3.58 6.89 -16.90
C THR A 63 4.39 5.60 -16.87
N MET A 64 3.68 4.49 -16.86
CA MET A 64 4.27 3.17 -17.10
C MET A 64 4.88 3.15 -18.51
N VAL A 65 6.14 2.75 -18.60
CA VAL A 65 6.85 2.61 -19.88
C VAL A 65 6.62 1.22 -20.41
N ILE A 66 6.19 1.13 -21.68
CA ILE A 66 6.18 -0.12 -22.44
C ILE A 66 7.48 -0.16 -23.23
N GLN A 67 8.27 -1.20 -23.05
CA GLN A 67 9.56 -1.42 -23.71
C GLN A 67 9.36 -1.90 -25.15
N ASP A 68 10.45 -1.96 -25.94
CA ASP A 68 10.39 -2.39 -27.34
C ASP A 68 9.90 -3.83 -27.53
N ASP A 69 10.06 -4.68 -26.51
CA ASP A 69 9.55 -6.06 -26.50
C ASP A 69 8.04 -6.14 -26.18
N GLY A 70 7.38 -5.00 -25.94
CA GLY A 70 5.97 -4.90 -25.59
C GLY A 70 5.65 -5.17 -24.13
N THR A 71 6.66 -5.36 -23.26
CA THR A 71 6.48 -5.55 -21.83
C THR A 71 6.67 -4.24 -21.06
N CYS A 72 6.03 -4.10 -19.90
CA CYS A 72 6.15 -2.89 -19.08
C CYS A 72 7.35 -2.97 -18.13
N ASP A 73 7.81 -1.80 -17.70
CA ASP A 73 8.90 -1.65 -16.73
C ASP A 73 8.63 -2.38 -15.40
N ALA A 74 7.36 -2.57 -15.01
CA ALA A 74 7.03 -3.36 -13.82
C ALA A 74 7.26 -4.87 -14.05
N CYS A 75 6.99 -5.41 -15.23
CA CYS A 75 7.32 -6.80 -15.59
C CYS A 75 8.83 -6.98 -15.64
N HIS A 76 9.57 -6.06 -16.25
CA HIS A 76 11.03 -6.06 -16.22
C HIS A 76 11.59 -6.05 -14.80
N ALA A 77 11.04 -5.21 -13.91
CA ALA A 77 11.45 -5.20 -12.50
C ALA A 77 11.13 -6.53 -11.79
N CYS A 78 10.00 -7.16 -12.13
CA CYS A 78 9.64 -8.48 -11.59
C CYS A 78 10.63 -9.55 -12.05
N HIS A 79 10.94 -9.60 -13.34
CA HIS A 79 11.93 -10.53 -13.91
C HIS A 79 13.31 -10.33 -13.29
N ASN A 80 13.75 -9.09 -13.13
CA ASN A 80 15.03 -8.79 -12.50
C ASN A 80 15.11 -9.31 -11.04
N LYS A 81 13.99 -9.22 -10.30
CA LYS A 81 13.89 -9.80 -8.95
C LYS A 81 13.97 -11.33 -8.97
N ALA A 82 13.36 -11.98 -9.97
CA ALA A 82 13.32 -13.43 -10.10
C ALA A 82 14.63 -14.01 -10.64
N ASN A 83 15.32 -13.30 -11.53
CA ASN A 83 16.48 -13.78 -12.29
C ASN A 83 17.85 -13.55 -11.60
N GLY A 84 17.86 -13.36 -10.29
CA GLY A 84 19.10 -13.30 -9.52
C GLY A 84 19.84 -11.96 -9.53
N HIS A 85 19.24 -10.88 -10.06
CA HIS A 85 19.81 -9.54 -9.96
C HIS A 85 19.80 -8.99 -8.53
N ILE A 86 19.01 -9.62 -7.63
CA ILE A 86 19.01 -9.34 -6.21
C ILE A 86 19.57 -10.55 -5.48
N ASP A 87 20.66 -10.36 -4.74
CA ASP A 87 21.19 -11.38 -3.84
C ASP A 87 20.30 -11.47 -2.58
N TRP A 88 19.30 -12.33 -2.65
CA TRP A 88 18.35 -12.53 -1.54
C TRP A 88 19.02 -13.15 -0.31
N ALA A 89 20.09 -13.92 -0.48
CA ALA A 89 20.84 -14.48 0.63
C ALA A 89 21.59 -13.38 1.40
N LEU A 90 22.20 -12.43 0.68
CA LEU A 90 22.79 -11.25 1.28
C LEU A 90 21.75 -10.40 2.00
N ARG A 91 20.58 -10.16 1.39
CA ARG A 91 19.48 -9.39 2.02
C ARG A 91 18.94 -10.06 3.29
N GLU A 92 18.80 -11.37 3.27
CA GLU A 92 18.44 -12.15 4.47
C GLU A 92 19.48 -12.00 5.58
N LYS A 93 20.76 -12.04 5.24
CA LYS A 93 21.86 -11.84 6.20
C LYS A 93 21.83 -10.44 6.80
N GLU A 94 21.72 -9.41 5.96
CA GLU A 94 21.61 -8.00 6.41
C GLU A 94 20.42 -7.79 7.36
N LEU A 95 19.27 -8.40 7.05
CA LEU A 95 18.10 -8.32 7.92
C LEU A 95 18.33 -9.02 9.27
N ARG A 96 19.02 -10.16 9.29
CA ARG A 96 19.37 -10.86 10.53
C ARG A 96 20.31 -10.00 11.39
N GLU A 97 21.34 -9.45 10.79
CA GLU A 97 22.30 -8.57 11.47
C GLU A 97 21.58 -7.35 12.08
N LEU A 98 20.67 -6.72 11.32
CA LEU A 98 19.83 -5.62 11.81
C LEU A 98 18.94 -6.07 13.00
N CYS A 99 18.29 -7.22 12.90
CA CYS A 99 17.48 -7.74 13.99
C CYS A 99 18.32 -8.06 15.23
N ASP A 100 19.53 -8.63 15.05
CA ASP A 100 20.43 -8.98 16.15
C ASP A 100 20.97 -7.73 16.87
N GLU A 101 21.24 -6.65 16.12
CA GLU A 101 21.67 -5.34 16.67
C GLU A 101 20.60 -4.73 17.60
N TYR A 102 19.32 -4.84 17.21
CA TYR A 102 18.23 -4.18 17.95
C TYR A 102 17.46 -5.11 18.90
N ARG A 103 17.78 -6.41 18.93
CA ARG A 103 17.13 -7.34 19.84
C ARG A 103 17.50 -7.05 21.28
N LYS A 104 16.47 -6.80 22.09
CA LYS A 104 16.59 -6.63 23.53
C LYS A 104 16.19 -7.94 24.21
N ASN A 105 16.92 -8.27 25.28
CA ASN A 105 16.62 -9.48 26.05
C ASN A 105 16.08 -9.15 27.45
N ASP A 106 15.48 -7.98 27.59
CA ASP A 106 14.96 -7.43 28.86
C ASP A 106 13.44 -7.45 28.96
N GLY A 107 12.75 -8.05 27.97
CA GLY A 107 11.30 -8.10 27.87
C GLY A 107 10.64 -6.84 27.29
N SER A 108 11.42 -5.82 26.94
CA SER A 108 10.90 -4.67 26.20
C SER A 108 10.76 -4.95 24.71
N TYR A 109 10.04 -4.09 23.99
CA TYR A 109 9.83 -4.25 22.55
C TYR A 109 11.08 -3.85 21.75
N ASP A 110 11.46 -4.70 20.79
CA ASP A 110 12.60 -4.51 19.91
C ASP A 110 12.26 -3.65 18.71
N CYS A 111 11.08 -3.86 18.18
CA CYS A 111 10.60 -3.19 16.97
C CYS A 111 9.09 -2.91 17.04
N LEU A 112 8.61 -2.09 16.12
CA LEU A 112 7.21 -1.74 15.98
C LEU A 112 6.71 -2.10 14.57
N VAL A 113 5.51 -2.69 14.49
CA VAL A 113 4.85 -3.02 13.21
C VAL A 113 3.47 -2.37 13.18
N PRO A 114 3.26 -1.33 12.36
CA PRO A 114 1.93 -0.77 12.17
C PRO A 114 1.11 -1.66 11.23
N GLY A 115 -0.16 -1.85 11.57
CA GLY A 115 -1.05 -2.66 10.75
C GLY A 115 -2.44 -2.80 11.35
N SER A 116 -3.25 -3.62 10.74
CA SER A 116 -4.64 -3.87 11.16
C SER A 116 -5.06 -5.35 10.99
N GLY A 117 -4.09 -6.26 10.93
CA GLY A 117 -4.35 -7.67 10.63
C GLY A 117 -4.44 -7.97 9.12
N GLY A 118 -4.17 -7.00 8.25
CA GLY A 118 -4.01 -7.24 6.82
C GLY A 118 -2.81 -8.14 6.52
N LYS A 119 -2.85 -8.89 5.43
CA LYS A 119 -1.86 -9.94 5.09
C LYS A 119 -0.40 -9.49 5.20
N ASP A 120 -0.08 -8.27 4.77
CA ASP A 120 1.29 -7.78 4.70
C ASP A 120 1.85 -7.47 6.10
N SER A 121 1.12 -6.70 6.91
CA SER A 121 1.50 -6.38 8.29
C SER A 121 1.50 -7.62 9.19
N PHE A 122 0.52 -8.52 9.00
CA PHE A 122 0.47 -9.77 9.73
C PHE A 122 1.70 -10.63 9.44
N TYR A 123 2.03 -10.78 8.16
CA TYR A 123 3.21 -11.54 7.74
C TYR A 123 4.51 -10.92 8.26
N ALA A 124 4.67 -9.60 8.15
CA ALA A 124 5.84 -8.90 8.68
C ALA A 124 6.03 -9.13 10.19
N ALA A 125 4.96 -8.92 10.99
CA ALA A 125 5.01 -9.15 12.43
C ALA A 125 5.30 -10.62 12.77
N HIS A 126 4.69 -11.57 12.05
CA HIS A 126 4.88 -13.00 12.24
C HIS A 126 6.34 -13.42 11.97
N ILE A 127 6.89 -13.00 10.84
CA ILE A 127 8.29 -13.30 10.49
C ILE A 127 9.26 -12.71 11.52
N LEU A 128 9.07 -11.46 11.90
CA LEU A 128 9.91 -10.82 12.92
C LEU A 128 9.92 -11.58 14.23
N LYS A 129 8.75 -12.01 14.70
CA LYS A 129 8.63 -12.75 15.96
C LYS A 129 9.16 -14.18 15.84
N TYR A 130 8.67 -14.95 14.88
CA TYR A 130 8.85 -16.41 14.86
C TYR A 130 10.08 -16.87 14.06
N LYS A 131 10.54 -16.08 13.10
CA LYS A 131 11.75 -16.40 12.32
C LYS A 131 12.98 -15.68 12.84
N TYR A 132 12.84 -14.39 13.20
CA TYR A 132 13.98 -13.56 13.64
C TYR A 132 14.06 -13.40 15.16
N GLY A 133 13.11 -13.93 15.92
CA GLY A 133 13.12 -13.90 17.39
C GLY A 133 13.02 -12.50 17.99
N MET A 134 12.39 -11.56 17.26
CA MET A 134 12.13 -10.22 17.75
C MET A 134 10.89 -10.17 18.65
N HIS A 135 10.80 -9.13 19.47
CA HIS A 135 9.61 -8.84 20.28
C HIS A 135 8.88 -7.59 19.72
N PRO A 136 8.03 -7.76 18.69
CA PRO A 136 7.37 -6.64 18.04
C PRO A 136 6.18 -6.13 18.86
N LEU A 137 6.09 -4.80 19.02
CA LEU A 137 4.85 -4.11 19.37
C LEU A 137 4.06 -3.84 18.09
N THR A 138 2.79 -4.22 18.06
CA THR A 138 1.92 -3.88 16.93
C THR A 138 1.04 -2.66 17.28
N VAL A 139 0.78 -1.81 16.30
CA VAL A 139 -0.06 -0.62 16.49
C VAL A 139 -1.06 -0.47 15.37
N THR A 140 -2.29 -0.14 15.69
CA THR A 140 -3.38 -0.02 14.73
C THR A 140 -4.07 1.34 14.86
N TRP A 141 -4.14 2.10 13.78
CA TRP A 141 -5.07 3.22 13.67
C TRP A 141 -6.43 2.66 13.28
N ALA A 142 -7.44 2.85 14.13
CA ALA A 142 -8.76 2.28 13.91
C ALA A 142 -9.37 2.76 12.58
N PRO A 143 -9.88 1.85 11.74
CA PRO A 143 -10.61 2.23 10.53
C PRO A 143 -11.94 2.90 10.90
N HIS A 144 -12.53 3.62 9.93
CA HIS A 144 -13.83 4.26 10.10
C HIS A 144 -14.94 3.26 10.44
N ILE A 145 -14.86 2.08 9.84
CA ILE A 145 -15.78 0.96 10.05
C ILE A 145 -15.02 -0.34 9.78
N TYR A 146 -15.28 -1.34 10.58
CA TYR A 146 -14.82 -2.69 10.32
C TYR A 146 -15.83 -3.44 9.46
N THR A 147 -15.35 -4.09 8.41
CA THR A 147 -16.09 -5.18 7.79
C THR A 147 -16.01 -6.42 8.69
N PRO A 148 -16.93 -7.41 8.60
CA PRO A 148 -16.79 -8.66 9.35
C PRO A 148 -15.41 -9.30 9.16
N TRP A 149 -14.94 -9.45 7.93
CA TRP A 149 -13.62 -9.99 7.61
C TRP A 149 -12.45 -9.16 8.19
N GLY A 150 -12.57 -7.84 8.15
CA GLY A 150 -11.57 -6.95 8.73
C GLY A 150 -11.47 -7.07 10.24
N TRP A 151 -12.60 -7.29 10.90
CA TRP A 151 -12.66 -7.54 12.33
C TRP A 151 -12.05 -8.88 12.68
N ASP A 152 -12.42 -9.95 11.97
CA ASP A 152 -11.89 -11.29 12.18
C ASP A 152 -10.37 -11.33 11.98
N ASN A 153 -9.86 -10.66 10.94
CA ASN A 153 -8.42 -10.54 10.71
C ASN A 153 -7.71 -9.78 11.84
N MET A 154 -8.32 -8.71 12.37
CA MET A 154 -7.77 -7.97 13.51
C MET A 154 -7.73 -8.84 14.76
N GLN A 155 -8.80 -9.60 15.04
CA GLN A 155 -8.83 -10.53 16.16
C GLN A 155 -7.78 -11.64 15.98
N ALA A 156 -7.68 -12.23 14.79
CA ALA A 156 -6.68 -13.25 14.50
C ALA A 156 -5.25 -12.72 14.73
N TRP A 157 -4.99 -11.46 14.36
CA TRP A 157 -3.68 -10.84 14.58
C TRP A 157 -3.35 -10.71 16.07
N ILE A 158 -4.28 -10.22 16.88
CA ILE A 158 -4.11 -10.12 18.33
C ILE A 158 -3.91 -11.52 18.94
N HIS A 159 -4.74 -12.48 18.57
CA HIS A 159 -4.66 -13.86 19.08
C HIS A 159 -3.44 -14.65 18.57
N ALA A 160 -2.73 -14.16 17.55
CA ALA A 160 -1.46 -14.74 17.11
C ALA A 160 -0.28 -14.43 18.04
N GLY A 161 -0.54 -13.81 19.19
CA GLY A 161 0.45 -13.57 20.23
C GLY A 161 1.19 -12.24 20.10
N PHE A 162 0.52 -11.21 19.59
CA PHE A 162 1.04 -9.87 19.53
C PHE A 162 0.32 -8.94 20.50
N ASP A 163 1.09 -8.12 21.21
CA ASP A 163 0.54 -6.96 21.88
C ASP A 163 0.15 -5.92 20.83
N ASN A 164 -1.05 -5.33 20.97
CA ASN A 164 -1.55 -4.33 20.03
C ASN A 164 -2.09 -3.09 20.73
N TYR A 165 -1.65 -1.93 20.28
CA TYR A 165 -2.27 -0.67 20.65
C TYR A 165 -3.23 -0.21 19.55
N LEU A 166 -4.53 -0.34 19.79
CA LEU A 166 -5.57 0.20 18.93
C LEU A 166 -5.82 1.67 19.29
N CYS A 167 -5.46 2.57 18.40
CA CYS A 167 -5.72 4.00 18.54
C CYS A 167 -7.01 4.37 17.79
N THR A 168 -8.03 4.73 18.54
CA THR A 168 -9.28 5.28 18.00
C THR A 168 -9.23 6.80 18.04
N PRO A 169 -9.32 7.50 16.89
CA PRO A 169 -9.39 8.94 16.87
C PRO A 169 -10.70 9.45 17.48
N ASN A 170 -10.72 10.73 17.92
CA ASN A 170 -11.97 11.37 18.28
C ASN A 170 -12.94 11.36 17.09
N GLY A 171 -14.07 10.65 17.22
CA GLY A 171 -15.00 10.41 16.11
C GLY A 171 -15.64 11.68 15.56
N MET A 172 -15.88 12.70 16.37
CA MET A 172 -16.44 13.98 15.91
C MET A 172 -15.43 14.75 15.06
N THR A 173 -14.19 14.86 15.56
CA THR A 173 -13.11 15.54 14.84
C THR A 173 -12.77 14.80 13.55
N HIS A 174 -12.65 13.48 13.62
CA HIS A 174 -12.30 12.67 12.46
C HIS A 174 -13.36 12.73 11.36
N ARG A 175 -14.64 12.70 11.74
CA ARG A 175 -15.77 12.90 10.81
C ARG A 175 -15.76 14.27 10.14
N LEU A 176 -15.48 15.34 10.91
CA LEU A 176 -15.34 16.69 10.36
C LEU A 176 -14.19 16.76 9.35
N LEU A 177 -13.01 16.23 9.70
CA LEU A 177 -11.86 16.22 8.81
C LEU A 177 -12.13 15.39 7.55
N THR A 178 -12.82 14.25 7.67
CA THR A 178 -13.22 13.43 6.53
C THR A 178 -14.16 14.19 5.58
N ARG A 179 -15.13 14.92 6.13
CA ARG A 179 -16.01 15.78 5.35
C ARG A 179 -15.23 16.87 4.61
N LEU A 180 -14.37 17.61 5.30
CA LEU A 180 -13.56 18.66 4.70
C LEU A 180 -12.62 18.11 3.63
N ALA A 181 -12.01 16.94 3.85
CA ALA A 181 -11.16 16.28 2.88
C ALA A 181 -11.96 15.82 1.65
N THR A 182 -13.19 15.37 1.83
CA THR A 182 -14.08 15.02 0.71
C THR A 182 -14.45 16.26 -0.10
N GLU A 183 -14.89 17.33 0.56
CA GLU A 183 -15.36 18.56 -0.08
C GLU A 183 -14.23 19.32 -0.81
N ASN A 184 -13.00 19.32 -0.27
CA ASN A 184 -11.90 20.14 -0.77
C ASN A 184 -10.84 19.37 -1.57
N LEU A 185 -10.67 18.06 -1.30
CA LEU A 185 -9.63 17.24 -1.90
C LEU A 185 -10.16 16.08 -2.73
N PHE A 186 -11.47 15.82 -2.74
CA PHE A 186 -12.10 14.61 -3.28
C PHE A 186 -11.48 13.32 -2.73
N HIS A 187 -10.94 13.38 -1.50
CA HIS A 187 -10.19 12.28 -0.90
C HIS A 187 -10.66 11.98 0.54
N PRO A 188 -11.75 11.22 0.74
CA PRO A 188 -12.34 10.97 2.06
C PRO A 188 -11.38 10.22 3.02
N PHE A 189 -10.41 9.48 2.50
CA PHE A 189 -9.45 8.73 3.31
C PHE A 189 -8.22 9.53 3.76
N GLN A 190 -8.05 10.78 3.31
CA GLN A 190 -6.86 11.58 3.64
C GLN A 190 -6.59 11.68 5.15
N PRO A 191 -7.56 12.02 6.02
CA PRO A 191 -7.33 12.06 7.47
C PRO A 191 -6.97 10.70 8.07
N PHE A 192 -7.55 9.62 7.54
CA PHE A 192 -7.23 8.26 7.96
C PHE A 192 -5.78 7.89 7.62
N ILE A 193 -5.33 8.19 6.40
CA ILE A 193 -3.95 7.95 5.94
C ILE A 193 -2.96 8.72 6.80
N LEU A 194 -3.23 10.00 7.09
CA LEU A 194 -2.38 10.81 7.97
C LEU A 194 -2.29 10.23 9.37
N GLY A 195 -3.40 9.75 9.92
CA GLY A 195 -3.44 9.07 11.21
C GLY A 195 -2.58 7.81 11.22
N GLN A 196 -2.68 6.98 10.19
CA GLN A 196 -1.86 5.78 10.05
C GLN A 196 -0.36 6.11 9.96
N LYS A 197 0.00 7.08 9.11
CA LYS A 197 1.42 7.48 8.93
C LYS A 197 2.03 8.09 10.20
N GLN A 198 1.23 8.80 11.01
CA GLN A 198 1.71 9.43 12.23
C GLN A 198 1.79 8.45 13.41
N LEU A 199 0.91 7.45 13.48
CA LEU A 199 0.80 6.59 14.66
C LEU A 199 2.09 5.83 14.95
N ALA A 200 2.68 5.21 13.94
CA ALA A 200 3.87 4.39 14.11
C ALA A 200 5.06 5.18 14.68
N PRO A 201 5.51 6.30 14.11
CA PRO A 201 6.62 7.06 14.68
C PRO A 201 6.29 7.64 16.05
N LYS A 202 5.03 8.06 16.29
CA LYS A 202 4.60 8.54 17.60
C LYS A 202 4.69 7.47 18.68
N MET A 203 4.25 6.26 18.38
CA MET A 203 4.30 5.14 19.33
C MET A 203 5.74 4.63 19.50
N ALA A 204 6.52 4.57 18.42
CA ALA A 204 7.94 4.24 18.48
C ALA A 204 8.70 5.20 19.44
N ALA A 205 8.51 6.50 19.27
CA ALA A 205 9.08 7.51 20.18
C ALA A 205 8.58 7.35 21.63
N LYS A 206 7.29 7.08 21.82
CA LYS A 206 6.70 6.90 23.16
C LYS A 206 7.27 5.72 23.93
N PHE A 207 7.54 4.61 23.23
CA PHE A 207 8.05 3.38 23.83
C PHE A 207 9.58 3.23 23.71
N GLY A 208 10.28 4.21 23.14
CA GLY A 208 11.73 4.13 22.93
C GLY A 208 12.14 3.01 21.98
N ILE A 209 11.30 2.73 20.98
CA ILE A 209 11.54 1.69 19.98
C ILE A 209 12.20 2.34 18.75
N PRO A 210 13.46 2.00 18.42
CA PRO A 210 14.18 2.65 17.34
C PRO A 210 13.83 2.10 15.94
N LEU A 211 13.24 0.91 15.86
CA LEU A 211 13.05 0.18 14.62
C LEU A 211 11.56 0.01 14.28
N VAL A 212 11.16 0.44 13.09
CA VAL A 212 9.78 0.33 12.59
C VAL A 212 9.79 -0.42 11.26
N PHE A 213 9.00 -1.49 11.17
CA PHE A 213 8.81 -2.27 9.94
C PHE A 213 7.41 -2.02 9.36
N TYR A 214 7.36 -1.68 8.06
CA TYR A 214 6.12 -1.51 7.30
C TYR A 214 5.87 -2.65 6.32
#